data_62817abca7e470926a0fae804b20576f
#
_entry.id   62817abca7e470926a0fae804b20576f
#
_cell.length_a   1.000
_cell.length_b   1.000
_cell.length_c   1.000
_cell.angle_alpha   90.00
_cell.angle_beta   90.00
_cell.angle_gamma   90.00
#
_symmetry.space_group_name_H-M   'P 1'
#
loop_
_entity.id
_entity.type
_entity.pdbx_description
1 polymer ?
#
loop_
_entity_poly.entity_id
_entity_poly.type
_entity_poly.pdbx_seq_one_letter_code
_entity_poly.pdbx_strand_id
1 'polypeptide(L)'
;MYPESIKNLVDSFKSFPGIGEKTAERMGFNLLDFDEERIDSIHESIKDARLNIHKCPVCQTLTDKELCQVCSDDTRNKDVLCIVEDSKIVFLFEKMGMYKGKYHVLNGLISPLDDVNPEDIGIDKLLDHLNKNDYKEIILAFKPNVEGEITSLYIKKILENTGIKITRLASGVPIGADMEYIDSLTLSKALEDRKEIA
;
A
#
# COMPACT_ATOMS: atom_id res chain seq x y z
N MET A 1 39.21 10.68 5.24
CA MET A 1 38.82 9.69 6.26
C MET A 1 37.96 10.42 7.27
N TYR A 2 36.70 10.02 7.44
CA TYR A 2 35.80 10.63 8.42
C TYR A 2 36.06 10.11 9.83
N PRO A 3 35.82 10.90 10.89
CA PRO A 3 35.67 10.40 12.24
C PRO A 3 34.68 9.26 12.33
N GLU A 4 34.89 8.31 13.25
CA GLU A 4 34.08 7.09 13.37
C GLU A 4 32.59 7.40 13.57
N SER A 5 32.26 8.43 14.37
CA SER A 5 30.87 8.83 14.59
C SER A 5 30.17 9.30 13.31
N ILE A 6 30.87 10.02 12.42
CA ILE A 6 30.33 10.44 11.12
C ILE A 6 30.14 9.23 10.21
N LYS A 7 31.11 8.30 10.21
CA LYS A 7 31.02 7.08 9.43
C LYS A 7 29.80 6.25 9.84
N ASN A 8 29.60 6.03 11.14
CA ASN A 8 28.46 5.28 11.66
C ASN A 8 27.12 5.93 11.31
N LEU A 9 27.04 7.26 11.35
CA LEU A 9 25.85 8.01 10.95
C LEU A 9 25.56 7.85 9.45
N VAL A 10 26.57 7.97 8.60
CA VAL A 10 26.45 7.77 7.15
C VAL A 10 26.03 6.33 6.84
N ASP A 11 26.65 5.35 7.48
CA ASP A 11 26.31 3.93 7.28
C ASP A 11 24.86 3.62 7.73
N SER A 12 24.38 4.28 8.78
CA SER A 12 22.98 4.19 9.21
C SER A 12 22.02 4.69 8.13
N PHE A 13 22.32 5.81 7.46
CA PHE A 13 21.49 6.28 6.34
C PHE A 13 21.60 5.39 5.09
N LYS A 14 22.76 4.81 4.82
CA LYS A 14 22.96 3.85 3.71
C LYS A 14 22.14 2.57 3.88
N SER A 15 21.74 2.23 5.10
CA SER A 15 20.88 1.07 5.36
C SER A 15 19.48 1.22 4.78
N PHE A 16 19.05 2.45 4.42
CA PHE A 16 17.76 2.68 3.78
C PHE A 16 17.81 2.37 2.28
N PRO A 17 16.83 1.60 1.75
CA PRO A 17 16.75 1.32 0.32
C PRO A 17 16.68 2.61 -0.51
N GLY A 18 17.48 2.68 -1.57
CA GLY A 18 17.54 3.86 -2.45
C GLY A 18 18.43 5.00 -1.94
N ILE A 19 19.02 4.91 -0.76
CA ILE A 19 20.00 5.88 -0.25
C ILE A 19 21.42 5.42 -0.59
N GLY A 20 22.04 6.08 -1.58
CA GLY A 20 23.45 5.86 -1.94
C GLY A 20 24.39 6.68 -1.08
N GLU A 21 25.71 6.37 -1.20
CA GLU A 21 26.82 6.98 -0.44
C GLU A 21 26.72 8.51 -0.37
N LYS A 22 26.67 9.19 -1.54
CA LYS A 22 26.63 10.66 -1.59
C LYS A 22 25.41 11.28 -0.90
N THR A 23 24.27 10.61 -0.98
CA THR A 23 23.04 11.09 -0.32
C THR A 23 23.15 10.89 1.19
N ALA A 24 23.64 9.74 1.63
CA ALA A 24 23.87 9.44 3.04
C ALA A 24 24.87 10.41 3.68
N GLU A 25 25.99 10.70 3.00
CA GLU A 25 26.97 11.71 3.44
C GLU A 25 26.30 13.07 3.61
N ARG A 26 25.56 13.54 2.59
CA ARG A 26 24.87 14.82 2.66
C ARG A 26 23.86 14.88 3.82
N MET A 27 23.13 13.79 4.06
CA MET A 27 22.20 13.71 5.19
C MET A 27 22.95 13.76 6.53
N GLY A 28 24.04 12.99 6.66
CA GLY A 28 24.85 12.96 7.86
C GLY A 28 25.45 14.31 8.21
N PHE A 29 26.03 15.01 7.23
CA PHE A 29 26.59 16.35 7.46
C PHE A 29 25.52 17.39 7.78
N ASN A 30 24.35 17.37 7.09
CA ASN A 30 23.26 18.28 7.40
C ASN A 30 22.73 18.11 8.84
N LEU A 31 22.75 16.89 9.39
CA LEU A 31 22.33 16.67 10.78
C LEU A 31 23.30 17.32 11.79
N LEU A 32 24.59 17.44 11.47
CA LEU A 32 25.55 18.11 12.35
C LEU A 32 25.31 19.63 12.46
N ASP A 33 24.61 20.21 11.50
CA ASP A 33 24.23 21.63 11.48
C ASP A 33 22.91 21.91 12.23
N PHE A 34 22.19 20.84 12.67
CA PHE A 34 20.95 21.00 13.43
C PHE A 34 21.26 21.29 14.91
N ASP A 35 20.41 22.11 15.53
CA ASP A 35 20.44 22.29 16.97
C ASP A 35 19.98 21.02 17.71
N GLU A 36 20.27 20.96 19.01
CA GLU A 36 19.97 19.82 19.85
C GLU A 36 18.46 19.51 19.90
N GLU A 37 17.62 20.55 19.97
CA GLU A 37 16.16 20.43 20.00
C GLU A 37 15.61 19.72 18.75
N ARG A 38 16.15 20.06 17.57
CA ARG A 38 15.77 19.43 16.32
C ARG A 38 16.23 17.98 16.21
N ILE A 39 17.41 17.66 16.70
CA ILE A 39 17.95 16.29 16.77
C ILE A 39 17.05 15.45 17.69
N ASP A 40 16.73 15.95 18.87
CA ASP A 40 15.87 15.27 19.83
C ASP A 40 14.47 15.03 19.26
N SER A 41 13.90 16.02 18.57
CA SER A 41 12.60 15.90 17.89
C SER A 41 12.61 14.79 16.84
N ILE A 42 13.67 14.67 16.03
CA ILE A 42 13.83 13.60 15.04
C ILE A 42 13.92 12.23 15.74
N HIS A 43 14.74 12.13 16.77
CA HIS A 43 14.93 10.91 17.54
C HIS A 43 13.60 10.43 18.16
N GLU A 44 12.88 11.32 18.84
CA GLU A 44 11.59 10.97 19.44
C GLU A 44 10.53 10.62 18.38
N SER A 45 10.51 11.29 17.22
CA SER A 45 9.58 10.96 16.13
C SER A 45 9.80 9.55 15.56
N ILE A 46 11.07 9.14 15.40
CA ILE A 46 11.42 7.79 14.93
C ILE A 46 10.99 6.75 15.98
N LYS A 47 11.28 7.01 17.24
CA LYS A 47 10.96 6.14 18.36
C LYS A 47 9.44 6.00 18.55
N ASP A 48 8.72 7.12 18.52
CA ASP A 48 7.26 7.15 18.62
C ASP A 48 6.60 6.34 17.50
N ALA A 49 6.98 6.59 16.25
CA ALA A 49 6.47 5.83 15.11
C ALA A 49 6.75 4.32 15.25
N ARG A 50 7.94 3.94 15.71
CA ARG A 50 8.31 2.52 15.88
C ARG A 50 7.54 1.82 17.00
N LEU A 51 7.19 2.54 18.07
CA LEU A 51 6.52 1.98 19.24
C LEU A 51 5.00 1.96 19.10
N ASN A 52 4.42 2.99 18.49
CA ASN A 52 2.97 3.21 18.51
C ASN A 52 2.27 2.77 17.22
N ILE A 53 2.97 2.75 16.07
CA ILE A 53 2.34 2.30 14.83
C ILE A 53 2.18 0.77 14.83
N HIS A 54 0.93 0.35 14.65
CA HIS A 54 0.56 -1.06 14.52
C HIS A 54 -0.52 -1.23 13.45
N LYS A 55 -0.87 -2.48 13.15
CA LYS A 55 -1.94 -2.79 12.19
C LYS A 55 -3.31 -2.72 12.88
N CYS A 56 -4.25 -2.02 12.25
CA CYS A 56 -5.65 -2.02 12.67
C CYS A 56 -6.17 -3.47 12.74
N PRO A 57 -6.77 -3.91 13.84
CA PRO A 57 -7.23 -5.29 14.00
C PRO A 57 -8.33 -5.70 13.01
N VAL A 58 -9.03 -4.72 12.42
CA VAL A 58 -10.12 -4.97 11.45
C VAL A 58 -9.60 -5.02 10.01
N CYS A 59 -8.95 -3.95 9.55
CA CYS A 59 -8.61 -3.79 8.13
C CYS A 59 -7.11 -3.93 7.81
N GLN A 60 -6.27 -4.14 8.80
CA GLN A 60 -4.80 -4.27 8.70
C GLN A 60 -4.06 -3.01 8.19
N THR A 61 -4.75 -1.86 8.04
CA THR A 61 -4.10 -0.57 7.77
C THR A 61 -3.25 -0.13 8.97
N LEU A 62 -2.11 0.49 8.73
CA LEU A 62 -1.27 1.05 9.79
C LEU A 62 -2.01 2.18 10.52
N THR A 63 -1.92 2.19 11.86
CA THR A 63 -2.55 3.17 12.74
C THR A 63 -1.79 3.29 14.05
N ASP A 64 -1.93 4.42 14.70
CA ASP A 64 -1.49 4.70 16.09
C ASP A 64 -2.66 4.64 17.10
N LYS A 65 -3.87 4.27 16.64
CA LYS A 65 -5.09 4.18 17.44
C LYS A 65 -5.59 2.75 17.49
N GLU A 66 -6.42 2.41 18.48
CA GLU A 66 -7.05 1.10 18.58
C GLU A 66 -7.71 0.66 17.27
N LEU A 67 -8.48 1.55 16.63
CA LEU A 67 -9.01 1.39 15.28
C LEU A 67 -8.52 2.54 14.39
N CYS A 68 -8.20 2.23 13.12
CA CYS A 68 -7.84 3.27 12.16
C CYS A 68 -9.04 4.20 11.88
N GLN A 69 -8.77 5.39 11.37
CA GLN A 69 -9.78 6.42 11.07
C GLN A 69 -10.92 5.90 10.17
N VAL A 70 -10.61 5.02 9.22
CA VAL A 70 -11.62 4.44 8.31
C VAL A 70 -12.52 3.44 9.04
N CYS A 71 -11.97 2.59 9.90
CA CYS A 71 -12.75 1.60 10.64
C CYS A 71 -13.62 2.24 11.73
N SER A 72 -13.14 3.31 12.37
CA SER A 72 -13.89 4.06 13.39
C SER A 72 -14.95 5.01 12.82
N ASP A 73 -14.96 5.27 11.51
CA ASP A 73 -15.93 6.15 10.86
C ASP A 73 -17.19 5.37 10.43
N ASP A 74 -18.29 5.57 11.17
CA ASP A 74 -19.58 4.92 10.89
C ASP A 74 -20.32 5.49 9.69
N THR A 75 -19.90 6.63 9.15
CA THR A 75 -20.51 7.26 7.98
C THR A 75 -20.08 6.62 6.66
N ARG A 76 -19.07 5.75 6.70
CA ARG A 76 -18.55 5.04 5.53
C ARG A 76 -19.53 4.05 4.94
N ASN A 77 -19.51 3.95 3.62
CA ASN A 77 -20.28 2.91 2.91
C ASN A 77 -19.78 1.51 3.33
N LYS A 78 -20.67 0.75 3.97
CA LYS A 78 -20.37 -0.60 4.48
C LYS A 78 -20.60 -1.69 3.42
N ASP A 79 -21.14 -1.35 2.24
CA ASP A 79 -21.42 -2.30 1.16
C ASP A 79 -20.20 -2.56 0.27
N VAL A 80 -19.17 -1.68 0.30
CA VAL A 80 -18.03 -1.73 -0.61
C VAL A 80 -16.70 -1.85 0.14
N LEU A 81 -15.94 -2.88 -0.18
CA LEU A 81 -14.60 -3.12 0.35
C LEU A 81 -13.56 -2.95 -0.74
N CYS A 82 -12.53 -2.12 -0.50
CA CYS A 82 -11.35 -2.03 -1.36
C CYS A 82 -10.20 -2.81 -0.74
N ILE A 83 -9.70 -3.83 -1.45
CA ILE A 83 -8.54 -4.62 -1.02
C ILE A 83 -7.30 -4.06 -1.70
N VAL A 84 -6.29 -3.76 -0.91
CA VAL A 84 -5.01 -3.19 -1.34
C VAL A 84 -3.84 -4.02 -0.82
N GLU A 85 -2.69 -3.92 -1.46
CA GLU A 85 -1.48 -4.65 -1.08
C GLU A 85 -0.70 -4.01 0.09
N ASP A 86 -0.84 -2.68 0.28
CA ASP A 86 -0.06 -1.89 1.26
C ASP A 86 -0.90 -0.74 1.81
N SER A 87 -0.69 -0.39 3.07
CA SER A 87 -1.34 0.74 3.75
C SER A 87 -1.09 2.08 3.06
N LYS A 88 0.02 2.24 2.32
CA LYS A 88 0.31 3.46 1.55
C LYS A 88 -0.76 3.77 0.52
N ILE A 89 -1.36 2.73 -0.08
CA ILE A 89 -2.46 2.90 -1.05
C ILE A 89 -3.72 3.40 -0.35
N VAL A 90 -4.01 2.92 0.88
CA VAL A 90 -5.11 3.46 1.69
C VAL A 90 -4.91 4.96 1.94
N PHE A 91 -3.72 5.35 2.39
CA PHE A 91 -3.41 6.77 2.67
C PHE A 91 -3.50 7.63 1.40
N LEU A 92 -3.09 7.09 0.24
CA LEU A 92 -3.23 7.77 -1.04
C LEU A 92 -4.71 8.01 -1.39
N PHE A 93 -5.56 6.98 -1.29
CA PHE A 93 -6.98 7.08 -1.59
C PHE A 93 -7.72 8.01 -0.62
N GLU A 94 -7.37 7.96 0.66
CA GLU A 94 -7.93 8.88 1.66
C GLU A 94 -7.52 10.34 1.39
N LYS A 95 -6.28 10.57 0.98
CA LYS A 95 -5.83 11.91 0.58
C LYS A 95 -6.59 12.45 -0.63
N MET A 96 -6.97 11.58 -1.58
CA MET A 96 -7.80 11.96 -2.73
C MET A 96 -9.26 12.27 -2.32
N GLY A 97 -9.75 11.69 -1.24
CA GLY A 97 -11.07 11.95 -0.66
C GLY A 97 -12.27 11.42 -1.46
N MET A 98 -12.04 10.72 -2.57
CA MET A 98 -13.09 10.26 -3.48
C MET A 98 -13.72 8.92 -3.10
N TYR A 99 -12.98 8.05 -2.42
CA TYR A 99 -13.47 6.74 -1.99
C TYR A 99 -14.08 6.83 -0.59
N LYS A 100 -15.30 6.29 -0.44
CA LYS A 100 -16.06 6.33 0.83
C LYS A 100 -16.39 4.95 1.40
N GLY A 101 -15.85 3.89 0.82
CA GLY A 101 -15.99 2.52 1.32
C GLY A 101 -15.01 2.16 2.43
N LYS A 102 -14.98 0.88 2.77
CA LYS A 102 -14.03 0.29 3.73
C LYS A 102 -12.83 -0.29 3.00
N TYR A 103 -11.73 -0.54 3.72
CA TYR A 103 -10.51 -1.13 3.16
C TYR A 103 -10.15 -2.44 3.85
N HIS A 104 -9.36 -3.25 3.16
CA HIS A 104 -8.55 -4.31 3.76
C HIS A 104 -7.16 -4.31 3.13
N VAL A 105 -6.14 -4.37 3.97
CA VAL A 105 -4.74 -4.38 3.54
C VAL A 105 -4.20 -5.79 3.65
N LEU A 106 -3.77 -6.35 2.52
CA LEU A 106 -2.93 -7.54 2.49
C LEU A 106 -1.49 -7.15 2.87
N ASN A 107 -0.66 -8.11 3.24
CA ASN A 107 0.74 -7.84 3.58
C ASN A 107 1.69 -8.07 2.40
N GLY A 108 1.21 -7.92 1.18
CA GLY A 108 1.91 -8.16 -0.06
C GLY A 108 0.99 -8.78 -1.11
N LEU A 109 1.59 -9.39 -2.10
CA LEU A 109 0.93 -10.11 -3.18
C LEU A 109 1.48 -11.54 -3.24
N ILE A 110 0.71 -12.49 -3.75
CA ILE A 110 1.16 -13.86 -4.01
C ILE A 110 2.24 -13.81 -5.09
N SER A 111 3.42 -14.34 -4.78
CA SER A 111 4.56 -14.42 -5.70
C SER A 111 5.15 -15.82 -5.67
N PRO A 112 4.78 -16.70 -6.63
CA PRO A 112 5.36 -18.05 -6.70
C PRO A 112 6.87 -18.06 -6.95
N LEU A 113 7.42 -17.00 -7.56
CA LEU A 113 8.85 -16.88 -7.81
C LEU A 113 9.65 -16.56 -6.55
N ASP A 114 9.03 -15.83 -5.61
CA ASP A 114 9.63 -15.44 -4.33
C ASP A 114 9.15 -16.33 -3.17
N ASP A 115 8.45 -17.43 -3.48
CA ASP A 115 7.90 -18.37 -2.51
C ASP A 115 6.91 -17.74 -1.51
N VAL A 116 6.20 -16.67 -1.95
CA VAL A 116 5.17 -15.98 -1.16
C VAL A 116 3.80 -16.59 -1.44
N ASN A 117 3.25 -17.24 -0.42
CA ASN A 117 1.99 -17.98 -0.48
C ASN A 117 0.80 -17.14 0.07
N PRO A 118 -0.45 -17.57 -0.14
CA PRO A 118 -1.63 -16.86 0.38
C PRO A 118 -1.62 -16.65 1.89
N GLU A 119 -1.05 -17.58 2.65
CA GLU A 119 -0.94 -17.51 4.11
C GLU A 119 0.00 -16.39 4.55
N ASP A 120 1.06 -16.12 3.79
CA ASP A 120 2.08 -15.11 4.11
C ASP A 120 1.55 -13.68 3.97
N ILE A 121 0.56 -13.48 3.09
CA ILE A 121 -0.04 -12.16 2.82
C ILE A 121 -1.32 -11.89 3.64
N GLY A 122 -1.72 -12.81 4.52
CA GLY A 122 -2.85 -12.62 5.45
C GLY A 122 -4.23 -12.80 4.81
N ILE A 123 -4.38 -13.74 3.89
CA ILE A 123 -5.69 -14.11 3.31
C ILE A 123 -6.68 -14.62 4.39
N ASP A 124 -6.18 -15.29 5.43
CA ASP A 124 -6.96 -15.70 6.59
C ASP A 124 -7.68 -14.51 7.25
N LYS A 125 -6.97 -13.40 7.48
CA LYS A 125 -7.53 -12.17 8.04
C LYS A 125 -8.53 -11.48 7.11
N LEU A 126 -8.30 -11.57 5.79
CA LEU A 126 -9.28 -11.09 4.81
C LEU A 126 -10.57 -11.89 4.92
N LEU A 127 -10.51 -13.23 4.97
CA LEU A 127 -11.68 -14.09 5.11
C LEU A 127 -12.42 -13.81 6.42
N ASP A 128 -11.69 -13.65 7.53
CA ASP A 128 -12.29 -13.28 8.82
C ASP A 128 -12.98 -11.91 8.76
N HIS A 129 -12.42 -10.95 8.03
CA HIS A 129 -13.02 -9.63 7.83
C HIS A 129 -14.31 -9.73 6.99
N LEU A 130 -14.29 -10.53 5.92
CA LEU A 130 -15.45 -10.75 5.07
C LEU A 130 -16.57 -11.49 5.80
N ASN A 131 -16.26 -12.50 6.59
CA ASN A 131 -17.26 -13.27 7.35
C ASN A 131 -18.01 -12.45 8.42
N LYS A 132 -17.47 -11.32 8.84
CA LYS A 132 -18.07 -10.43 9.85
C LYS A 132 -18.88 -9.28 9.24
N ASN A 133 -18.93 -9.15 7.92
CA ASN A 133 -19.56 -8.03 7.22
C ASN A 133 -20.22 -8.50 5.92
N ASP A 134 -21.33 -7.86 5.54
CA ASP A 134 -22.10 -8.19 4.34
C ASP A 134 -21.74 -7.23 3.19
N TYR A 135 -20.54 -7.39 2.61
CA TYR A 135 -20.13 -6.59 1.45
C TYR A 135 -20.84 -7.03 0.18
N LYS A 136 -21.28 -6.06 -0.64
CA LYS A 136 -21.90 -6.28 -1.95
C LYS A 136 -20.89 -6.21 -3.09
N GLU A 137 -19.83 -5.42 -2.91
CA GLU A 137 -18.76 -5.26 -3.90
C GLU A 137 -17.39 -5.27 -3.24
N ILE A 138 -16.47 -5.97 -3.87
CA ILE A 138 -15.04 -5.97 -3.55
C ILE A 138 -14.30 -5.35 -4.73
N ILE A 139 -13.51 -4.31 -4.47
CA ILE A 139 -12.63 -3.67 -5.45
C ILE A 139 -11.21 -4.15 -5.17
N LEU A 140 -10.57 -4.81 -6.14
CA LEU A 140 -9.17 -5.21 -6.08
C LEU A 140 -8.30 -4.07 -6.63
N ALA A 141 -7.49 -3.45 -5.75
CA ALA A 141 -6.65 -2.32 -6.08
C ALA A 141 -5.17 -2.67 -5.89
N PHE A 142 -4.70 -3.64 -6.70
CA PHE A 142 -3.32 -4.12 -6.72
C PHE A 142 -2.53 -3.52 -7.88
N LYS A 143 -1.21 -3.61 -7.80
CA LYS A 143 -0.33 -3.29 -8.93
C LYS A 143 -0.71 -4.11 -10.16
N PRO A 144 -0.72 -3.52 -11.36
CA PRO A 144 -1.01 -4.22 -12.61
C PRO A 144 0.23 -4.99 -13.12
N ASN A 145 0.71 -5.94 -12.30
CA ASN A 145 1.82 -6.84 -12.58
C ASN A 145 1.38 -8.31 -12.42
N VAL A 146 2.27 -9.25 -12.64
CA VAL A 146 1.99 -10.70 -12.59
C VAL A 146 1.47 -11.11 -11.21
N GLU A 147 2.10 -10.64 -10.13
CA GLU A 147 1.73 -10.95 -8.76
C GLU A 147 0.33 -10.39 -8.42
N GLY A 148 0.02 -9.17 -8.88
CA GLY A 148 -1.30 -8.56 -8.72
C GLY A 148 -2.40 -9.34 -9.45
N GLU A 149 -2.10 -9.85 -10.66
CA GLU A 149 -3.05 -10.69 -11.41
C GLU A 149 -3.26 -12.05 -10.73
N ILE A 150 -2.18 -12.73 -10.31
CA ILE A 150 -2.25 -13.99 -9.57
C ILE A 150 -3.08 -13.83 -8.30
N THR A 151 -2.82 -12.78 -7.52
CA THR A 151 -3.53 -12.49 -6.28
C THR A 151 -5.01 -12.20 -6.56
N SER A 152 -5.31 -11.47 -7.62
CA SER A 152 -6.69 -11.15 -8.02
C SER A 152 -7.46 -12.40 -8.42
N LEU A 153 -6.85 -13.29 -9.21
CA LEU A 153 -7.45 -14.57 -9.62
C LEU A 153 -7.67 -15.50 -8.41
N TYR A 154 -6.72 -15.54 -7.49
CA TYR A 154 -6.85 -16.32 -6.27
C TYR A 154 -8.04 -15.84 -5.42
N ILE A 155 -8.13 -14.52 -5.14
CA ILE A 155 -9.24 -13.94 -4.39
C ILE A 155 -10.58 -14.18 -5.09
N LYS A 156 -10.63 -13.99 -6.41
CA LYS A 156 -11.83 -14.31 -7.19
C LYS A 156 -12.27 -15.76 -7.03
N LYS A 157 -11.32 -16.71 -7.05
CA LYS A 157 -11.59 -18.14 -6.92
C LYS A 157 -12.15 -18.50 -5.54
N ILE A 158 -11.55 -17.99 -4.46
CA ILE A 158 -12.02 -18.30 -3.10
C ILE A 158 -13.37 -17.67 -2.77
N LEU A 159 -13.76 -16.60 -3.48
CA LEU A 159 -15.03 -15.90 -3.30
C LEU A 159 -16.09 -16.25 -4.35
N GLU A 160 -15.83 -17.20 -5.25
CA GLU A 160 -16.71 -17.51 -6.39
C GLU A 160 -18.16 -17.84 -6.00
N ASN A 161 -18.35 -18.49 -4.84
CA ASN A 161 -19.67 -18.91 -4.38
C ASN A 161 -20.35 -17.95 -3.39
N THR A 162 -19.77 -16.76 -3.16
CA THR A 162 -20.31 -15.80 -2.17
C THR A 162 -21.38 -14.88 -2.75
N GLY A 163 -21.49 -14.77 -4.07
CA GLY A 163 -22.38 -13.81 -4.75
C GLY A 163 -21.90 -12.35 -4.67
N ILE A 164 -20.75 -12.08 -4.08
CA ILE A 164 -20.17 -10.73 -3.98
C ILE A 164 -19.64 -10.33 -5.37
N LYS A 165 -19.99 -9.12 -5.81
CA LYS A 165 -19.44 -8.55 -7.05
C LYS A 165 -17.95 -8.22 -6.86
N ILE A 166 -17.08 -8.79 -7.69
CA ILE A 166 -15.65 -8.51 -7.66
C ILE A 166 -15.27 -7.64 -8.85
N THR A 167 -14.65 -6.51 -8.59
CA THR A 167 -14.16 -5.55 -9.59
C THR A 167 -12.67 -5.27 -9.35
N ARG A 168 -12.00 -4.67 -10.33
CA ARG A 168 -10.62 -4.19 -10.19
C ARG A 168 -10.51 -2.76 -10.73
N LEU A 169 -9.44 -2.08 -10.35
CA LEU A 169 -9.13 -0.77 -10.92
C LEU A 169 -8.95 -0.92 -12.44
N ALA A 170 -9.45 0.06 -13.17
CA ALA A 170 -9.27 0.11 -14.61
C ALA A 170 -7.79 0.26 -14.96
N SER A 171 -7.33 -0.54 -15.91
CA SER A 171 -6.02 -0.41 -16.55
C SER A 171 -6.19 0.35 -17.86
N GLY A 172 -5.22 1.18 -18.22
CA GLY A 172 -5.29 1.87 -19.51
C GLY A 172 -4.36 3.07 -19.63
N VAL A 173 -4.59 3.85 -20.68
CA VAL A 173 -3.82 5.04 -20.98
C VAL A 173 -4.06 6.11 -19.91
N PRO A 174 -3.01 6.66 -19.27
CA PRO A 174 -3.15 7.74 -18.30
C PRO A 174 -3.74 9.00 -18.96
N ILE A 175 -4.61 9.71 -18.23
CA ILE A 175 -5.20 10.98 -18.72
C ILE A 175 -4.09 11.99 -18.97
N GLY A 176 -4.08 12.54 -20.19
CA GLY A 176 -3.09 13.55 -20.61
C GLY A 176 -1.74 12.98 -21.03
N ALA A 177 -1.58 11.65 -21.06
CA ALA A 177 -0.38 11.05 -21.63
C ALA A 177 -0.43 11.07 -23.16
N ASP A 178 0.72 11.33 -23.77
CA ASP A 178 0.90 11.21 -25.21
C ASP A 178 1.08 9.72 -25.57
N MET A 179 0.26 9.22 -26.50
CA MET A 179 0.24 7.80 -26.90
C MET A 179 1.58 7.28 -27.40
N GLU A 180 2.40 8.15 -27.99
CA GLU A 180 3.71 7.79 -28.55
C GLU A 180 4.70 7.32 -27.46
N TYR A 181 4.50 7.74 -26.20
CA TYR A 181 5.38 7.37 -25.08
C TYR A 181 4.84 6.23 -24.21
N ILE A 182 3.69 5.66 -24.58
CA ILE A 182 3.09 4.56 -23.84
C ILE A 182 3.61 3.23 -24.40
N ASP A 183 4.03 2.34 -23.49
CA ASP A 183 4.50 1.02 -23.88
C ASP A 183 3.39 0.17 -24.55
N SER A 184 3.79 -0.75 -25.39
CA SER A 184 2.88 -1.57 -26.20
C SER A 184 1.96 -2.46 -25.36
N LEU A 185 2.40 -2.90 -24.17
CA LEU A 185 1.60 -3.74 -23.29
C LEU A 185 0.44 -2.92 -22.68
N THR A 186 0.71 -1.71 -22.20
CA THR A 186 -0.31 -0.79 -21.72
C THR A 186 -1.32 -0.42 -22.79
N LEU A 187 -0.87 -0.16 -24.04
CA LEU A 187 -1.78 0.10 -25.15
C LEU A 187 -2.64 -1.10 -25.52
N SER A 188 -2.05 -2.31 -25.55
CA SER A 188 -2.79 -3.55 -25.80
C SER A 188 -3.89 -3.75 -24.74
N LYS A 189 -3.54 -3.57 -23.48
CA LYS A 189 -4.48 -3.70 -22.38
C LYS A 189 -5.61 -2.66 -22.43
N ALA A 190 -5.29 -1.43 -22.79
CA ALA A 190 -6.29 -0.38 -22.99
C ALA A 190 -7.26 -0.67 -24.13
N LEU A 191 -6.79 -1.30 -25.21
CA LEU A 191 -7.63 -1.76 -26.32
C LEU A 191 -8.53 -2.93 -25.94
N GLU A 192 -8.01 -3.89 -25.13
CA GLU A 192 -8.82 -5.00 -24.61
C GLU A 192 -9.94 -4.51 -23.71
N ASP A 193 -9.62 -3.61 -22.75
CA ASP A 193 -10.52 -3.09 -21.73
C ASP A 193 -11.31 -1.83 -22.21
N ARG A 194 -11.32 -1.52 -23.53
CA ARG A 194 -12.02 -0.37 -24.10
C ARG A 194 -13.51 -0.36 -23.75
N LYS A 195 -14.04 0.81 -23.51
CA LYS A 195 -15.46 1.02 -23.18
C LYS A 195 -16.18 1.71 -24.33
N GLU A 196 -17.47 1.39 -24.46
CA GLU A 196 -18.38 2.10 -25.36
C GLU A 196 -18.59 3.53 -24.86
N ILE A 197 -18.63 4.49 -25.82
CA ILE A 197 -18.96 5.88 -25.51
C ILE A 197 -20.49 5.98 -25.52
N ALA A 198 -21.03 6.40 -24.36
CA ALA A 198 -22.47 6.61 -24.20
C ALA A 198 -22.89 8.02 -24.70
#